data_9449061e02d4bd7e7ec3fce0cd7eae53
#
_entry.id   9449061e02d4bd7e7ec3fce0cd7eae53
#
_cell.length_a   1.000
_cell.length_b   1.000
_cell.length_c   1.000
_cell.angle_alpha   90.00
_cell.angle_beta   90.00
_cell.angle_gamma   90.00
#
_symmetry.space_group_name_H-M   'P 1'
#
loop_
_entity.id
_entity.type
_entity.pdbx_description
1 polymer ?
#
loop_
_entity_poly.entity_id
_entity_poly.type
_entity_poly.pdbx_seq_one_letter_code
_entity_poly.pdbx_strand_id
1 'polypeptide(L)'
;MKRIRHILLYSITFIILLVGVIFYEIKTSEPQTNLYCQISVPFCGTKPLELTDSQYEGKEIFNSNCAACHKLDARSTGPALRNIDSIIFTKWMIDKNHKIDSIKIENLGIDYHRTMFKEVINKKNLPLLVDYCSRTDD
;
A
#
# COMPACT_ATOMS: atom_id res chain seq x y z
N MET A 1 -3.49 -56.07 13.98
CA MET A 1 -2.85 -55.34 12.84
C MET A 1 -3.83 -54.91 11.74
N LYS A 2 -4.85 -55.72 11.35
CA LYS A 2 -5.80 -55.30 10.28
C LYS A 2 -6.58 -54.01 10.62
N ARG A 3 -7.06 -53.82 11.86
CA ARG A 3 -7.84 -52.62 12.29
C ARG A 3 -7.02 -51.35 12.19
N ILE A 4 -5.76 -51.36 12.55
CA ILE A 4 -4.86 -50.19 12.47
C ILE A 4 -4.66 -49.76 11.00
N ARG A 5 -4.53 -50.72 10.10
CA ARG A 5 -4.35 -50.45 8.66
C ARG A 5 -5.62 -49.80 8.06
N HIS A 6 -6.80 -50.20 8.48
CA HIS A 6 -8.04 -49.58 8.03
C HIS A 6 -8.18 -48.14 8.56
N ILE A 7 -7.83 -47.91 9.82
CA ILE A 7 -7.85 -46.53 10.41
C ILE A 7 -6.87 -45.62 9.64
N LEU A 8 -5.66 -46.09 9.37
CA LEU A 8 -4.67 -45.34 8.59
C LEU A 8 -5.17 -45.05 7.17
N LEU A 9 -5.78 -46.01 6.50
CA LEU A 9 -6.32 -45.81 5.15
C LEU A 9 -7.45 -44.74 5.16
N TYR A 10 -8.38 -44.82 6.11
CA TYR A 10 -9.45 -43.83 6.21
C TYR A 10 -8.92 -42.44 6.55
N SER A 11 -7.93 -42.33 7.43
CA SER A 11 -7.34 -41.00 7.75
C SER A 11 -6.63 -40.40 6.56
N ILE A 12 -5.89 -41.18 5.78
CA ILE A 12 -5.20 -40.71 4.57
C ILE A 12 -6.21 -40.27 3.51
N THR A 13 -7.25 -41.07 3.26
CA THR A 13 -8.29 -40.69 2.28
C THR A 13 -9.01 -39.41 2.69
N PHE A 14 -9.30 -39.24 3.99
CA PHE A 14 -9.93 -38.03 4.50
C PHE A 14 -9.04 -36.78 4.34
N ILE A 15 -7.75 -36.89 4.62
CA ILE A 15 -6.79 -35.81 4.41
C ILE A 15 -6.70 -35.43 2.94
N ILE A 16 -6.62 -36.40 2.03
CA ILE A 16 -6.58 -36.13 0.59
C ILE A 16 -7.85 -35.39 0.14
N LEU A 17 -9.01 -35.77 0.67
CA LEU A 17 -10.29 -35.13 0.34
C LEU A 17 -10.32 -33.68 0.84
N LEU A 18 -9.88 -33.41 2.06
CA LEU A 18 -9.79 -32.05 2.62
C LEU A 18 -8.84 -31.17 1.81
N VAL A 19 -7.66 -31.68 1.46
CA VAL A 19 -6.70 -30.94 0.63
C VAL A 19 -7.29 -30.64 -0.73
N GLY A 20 -8.02 -31.57 -1.33
CA GLY A 20 -8.71 -31.37 -2.60
C GLY A 20 -9.77 -30.27 -2.54
N VAL A 21 -10.57 -30.23 -1.47
CA VAL A 21 -11.58 -29.20 -1.27
C VAL A 21 -10.92 -27.83 -1.07
N ILE A 22 -9.88 -27.73 -0.25
CA ILE A 22 -9.16 -26.48 -0.04
C ILE A 22 -8.55 -25.96 -1.35
N PHE A 23 -7.93 -26.85 -2.12
CA PHE A 23 -7.35 -26.49 -3.41
C PHE A 23 -8.41 -26.04 -4.41
N TYR A 24 -9.57 -26.68 -4.41
CA TYR A 24 -10.70 -26.30 -5.24
C TYR A 24 -11.22 -24.89 -4.86
N GLU A 25 -11.40 -24.63 -3.56
CA GLU A 25 -11.83 -23.30 -3.07
C GLU A 25 -10.81 -22.21 -3.42
N ILE A 26 -9.51 -22.47 -3.27
CA ILE A 26 -8.46 -21.49 -3.63
C ILE A 26 -8.48 -21.21 -5.13
N LYS A 27 -8.75 -22.23 -5.96
CA LYS A 27 -8.74 -22.07 -7.42
C LYS A 27 -10.01 -21.44 -7.96
N THR A 28 -11.15 -21.62 -7.29
CA THR A 28 -12.46 -21.10 -7.68
C THR A 28 -12.86 -19.82 -6.96
N SER A 29 -12.21 -19.49 -5.82
CA SER A 29 -12.35 -18.17 -5.25
C SER A 29 -11.72 -17.18 -6.22
N GLU A 30 -12.58 -16.54 -7.01
CA GLU A 30 -12.20 -15.33 -7.74
C GLU A 30 -11.56 -14.38 -6.71
N PRO A 31 -10.43 -13.71 -7.04
CA PRO A 31 -9.89 -12.69 -6.17
C PRO A 31 -11.05 -11.77 -5.86
N GLN A 32 -11.42 -11.68 -4.58
CA GLN A 32 -12.39 -10.71 -4.10
C GLN A 32 -11.90 -9.38 -4.66
N THR A 33 -12.40 -9.05 -5.86
CA THR A 33 -12.26 -7.68 -6.37
C THR A 33 -12.71 -6.85 -5.20
N ASN A 34 -11.76 -6.15 -4.60
CA ASN A 34 -11.96 -5.26 -3.48
C ASN A 34 -13.39 -4.77 -3.55
N LEU A 35 -14.11 -4.86 -2.44
CA LEU A 35 -15.41 -4.22 -2.28
C LEU A 35 -15.17 -2.71 -2.47
N TYR A 36 -14.81 -2.38 -3.69
CA TYR A 36 -14.88 -1.03 -4.17
C TYR A 36 -16.38 -0.74 -4.09
N CYS A 37 -16.74 -0.03 -3.06
CA CYS A 37 -18.03 0.58 -2.98
C CYS A 37 -18.12 1.43 -4.26
N GLN A 38 -18.61 0.85 -5.35
CA GLN A 38 -19.04 1.60 -6.51
C GLN A 38 -20.27 2.38 -6.08
N ILE A 39 -20.04 3.37 -5.22
CA ILE A 39 -21.01 4.40 -4.97
C ILE A 39 -20.96 5.26 -6.24
N SER A 40 -21.72 4.85 -7.22
CA SER A 40 -21.96 5.61 -8.44
C SER A 40 -22.87 6.83 -8.23
N VAL A 41 -23.07 7.23 -6.99
CA VAL A 41 -23.81 8.44 -6.63
C VAL A 41 -22.81 9.48 -6.16
N PRO A 42 -22.71 10.64 -6.83
CA PRO A 42 -21.92 11.74 -6.34
C PRO A 42 -22.49 12.16 -4.98
N PHE A 43 -21.80 11.78 -3.92
CA PHE A 43 -22.15 12.24 -2.59
C PHE A 43 -21.78 13.73 -2.51
N CYS A 44 -22.79 14.57 -2.42
CA CYS A 44 -22.67 16.03 -2.25
C CYS A 44 -21.90 16.78 -3.35
N GLY A 45 -22.20 16.56 -4.63
CA GLY A 45 -21.82 17.53 -5.68
C GLY A 45 -20.33 17.66 -6.02
N THR A 46 -19.47 16.82 -5.45
CA THR A 46 -18.06 16.74 -5.84
C THR A 46 -17.92 15.88 -7.09
N LYS A 47 -17.33 16.41 -8.14
CA LYS A 47 -16.96 15.61 -9.32
C LYS A 47 -16.03 14.47 -8.89
N PRO A 48 -16.17 13.26 -9.44
CA PRO A 48 -15.18 12.21 -9.22
C PRO A 48 -13.82 12.73 -9.70
N LEU A 49 -12.81 12.55 -8.88
CA LEU A 49 -11.45 12.96 -9.20
C LEU A 49 -10.93 12.10 -10.36
N GLU A 50 -10.73 12.69 -11.52
CA GLU A 50 -10.12 12.02 -12.67
C GLU A 50 -8.62 11.94 -12.44
N LEU A 51 -8.12 10.72 -12.22
CA LEU A 51 -6.70 10.44 -12.03
C LEU A 51 -6.14 9.76 -13.27
N THR A 52 -4.92 10.10 -13.64
CA THR A 52 -4.15 9.30 -14.60
C THR A 52 -3.77 7.96 -13.97
N ASP A 53 -3.38 6.98 -14.79
CA ASP A 53 -2.94 5.67 -14.28
C ASP A 53 -1.79 5.80 -13.29
N SER A 54 -0.82 6.67 -13.56
CA SER A 54 0.30 6.96 -12.65
C SER A 54 -0.14 7.57 -11.34
N GLN A 55 -1.10 8.49 -11.37
CA GLN A 55 -1.66 9.11 -10.18
C GLN A 55 -2.50 8.13 -9.37
N TYR A 56 -3.17 7.20 -10.03
CA TYR A 56 -3.91 6.15 -9.36
C TYR A 56 -2.97 5.22 -8.57
N GLU A 57 -1.89 4.75 -9.21
CA GLU A 57 -0.87 3.96 -8.52
C GLU A 57 -0.22 4.75 -7.37
N GLY A 58 0.09 6.03 -7.60
CA GLY A 58 0.61 6.93 -6.56
C GLY A 58 -0.36 7.11 -5.39
N LYS A 59 -1.67 7.20 -5.66
CA LYS A 59 -2.72 7.25 -4.64
C LYS A 59 -2.74 5.99 -3.77
N GLU A 60 -2.61 4.82 -4.38
CA GLU A 60 -2.57 3.56 -3.64
C GLU A 60 -1.35 3.50 -2.70
N ILE A 61 -0.18 3.94 -3.20
CA ILE A 61 1.03 4.05 -2.38
C ILE A 61 0.83 5.03 -1.22
N PHE A 62 0.25 6.20 -1.51
CA PHE A 62 -0.03 7.23 -0.50
C PHE A 62 -0.99 6.71 0.58
N ASN A 63 -2.10 6.12 0.19
CA ASN A 63 -3.12 5.63 1.11
C ASN A 63 -2.60 4.52 2.01
N SER A 64 -1.80 3.62 1.47
CA SER A 64 -1.27 2.48 2.21
C SER A 64 -0.15 2.86 3.18
N ASN A 65 0.63 3.91 2.89
CA ASN A 65 1.86 4.16 3.62
C ASN A 65 1.95 5.56 4.27
N CYS A 66 1.30 6.57 3.69
CA CYS A 66 1.48 7.97 4.09
C CYS A 66 0.25 8.55 4.80
N ALA A 67 -0.95 8.13 4.41
CA ALA A 67 -2.21 8.74 4.82
C ALA A 67 -2.49 8.68 6.33
N ALA A 68 -1.89 7.74 7.04
CA ALA A 68 -2.01 7.64 8.50
C ALA A 68 -1.43 8.87 9.23
N CYS A 69 -0.35 9.45 8.68
CA CYS A 69 0.35 10.58 9.30
C CYS A 69 0.28 11.87 8.48
N HIS A 70 0.07 11.78 7.16
CA HIS A 70 0.07 12.91 6.25
C HIS A 70 -1.28 13.07 5.56
N LYS A 71 -1.66 14.32 5.30
CA LYS A 71 -2.73 14.69 4.38
C LYS A 71 -2.12 15.46 3.20
N LEU A 72 -2.84 15.55 2.09
CA LEU A 72 -2.36 16.34 0.96
C LEU A 72 -2.41 17.82 1.29
N ASP A 73 -3.57 18.34 1.71
CA ASP A 73 -3.84 19.78 1.78
C ASP A 73 -3.80 20.33 3.20
N ALA A 74 -3.61 19.52 4.20
CA ALA A 74 -3.65 19.95 5.59
C ALA A 74 -2.53 19.30 6.41
N ARG A 75 -2.07 20.01 7.42
CA ARG A 75 -1.18 19.45 8.43
C ARG A 75 -1.94 18.43 9.28
N SER A 76 -1.31 17.28 9.53
CA SER A 76 -1.78 16.26 10.46
C SER A 76 -0.66 15.94 11.47
N THR A 77 -0.31 14.68 11.69
CA THR A 77 0.90 14.31 12.45
C THR A 77 2.15 14.80 11.72
N GLY A 78 2.18 14.64 10.39
CA GLY A 78 3.20 15.19 9.51
C GLY A 78 2.72 16.43 8.75
N PRO A 79 3.61 17.08 7.97
CA PRO A 79 3.25 18.20 7.11
C PRO A 79 2.32 17.77 5.98
N ALA A 80 1.63 18.74 5.36
CA ALA A 80 0.91 18.55 4.11
C ALA A 80 1.88 18.17 2.99
N LEU A 81 1.45 17.25 2.11
CA LEU A 81 2.30 16.75 1.01
C LEU A 81 1.90 17.27 -0.38
N ARG A 82 0.92 18.17 -0.49
CA ARG A 82 0.54 18.78 -1.75
C ARG A 82 1.70 19.62 -2.32
N ASN A 83 2.03 19.38 -3.58
CA ASN A 83 3.09 20.11 -4.29
C ASN A 83 4.47 20.09 -3.62
N ILE A 84 4.76 19.04 -2.83
CA ILE A 84 6.08 18.89 -2.23
C ILE A 84 7.12 18.61 -3.33
N ASP A 85 8.28 19.23 -3.22
CA ASP A 85 9.35 19.07 -4.19
C ASP A 85 9.85 17.60 -4.23
N SER A 86 10.00 17.08 -5.44
CA SER A 86 10.53 15.74 -5.70
C SER A 86 11.91 15.51 -5.11
N ILE A 87 12.75 16.57 -5.04
CA ILE A 87 14.07 16.54 -4.42
C ILE A 87 13.91 16.27 -2.90
N ILE A 88 12.95 16.92 -2.26
CA ILE A 88 12.67 16.71 -0.84
C ILE A 88 12.18 15.28 -0.62
N PHE A 89 11.26 14.75 -1.42
CA PHE A 89 10.84 13.35 -1.33
C PHE A 89 12.00 12.39 -1.48
N THR A 90 12.86 12.59 -2.48
CA THR A 90 14.04 11.75 -2.71
C THR A 90 14.98 11.76 -1.50
N LYS A 91 15.20 12.93 -0.95
CA LYS A 91 16.03 13.16 0.22
C LYS A 91 15.53 12.39 1.45
N TRP A 92 14.24 12.44 1.72
CA TRP A 92 13.62 11.79 2.87
C TRP A 92 13.48 10.28 2.72
N MET A 93 13.27 9.78 1.51
CA MET A 93 12.93 8.38 1.27
C MET A 93 14.11 7.53 0.78
N ILE A 94 14.98 8.08 -0.07
CA ILE A 94 15.96 7.29 -0.84
C ILE A 94 17.40 7.70 -0.59
N ASP A 95 17.70 8.99 -0.47
CA ASP A 95 19.07 9.46 -0.42
C ASP A 95 19.78 9.06 0.88
N LYS A 96 20.78 8.17 0.73
CA LYS A 96 21.60 7.67 1.85
C LYS A 96 22.65 8.66 2.33
N ASN A 97 23.06 9.57 1.45
CA ASN A 97 24.17 10.49 1.69
C ASN A 97 23.72 11.89 2.07
N HIS A 98 22.44 12.04 2.36
CA HIS A 98 21.92 13.32 2.76
C HIS A 98 22.61 13.79 4.04
N LYS A 99 23.38 14.87 3.93
CA LYS A 99 23.86 15.62 5.09
C LYS A 99 22.65 16.39 5.63
N ILE A 100 22.19 15.96 6.77
CA ILE A 100 21.08 16.55 7.46
C ILE A 100 21.60 17.75 8.21
N ASP A 101 20.98 18.90 8.03
CA ASP A 101 21.17 20.02 8.93
C ASP A 101 20.87 19.53 10.36
N SER A 102 21.72 19.91 11.29
CA SER A 102 21.88 19.34 12.63
C SER A 102 20.67 19.43 13.58
N ILE A 103 19.47 19.62 13.04
CA ILE A 103 18.24 19.56 13.83
C ILE A 103 17.89 18.09 14.08
N LYS A 104 18.04 17.65 15.31
CA LYS A 104 17.77 16.28 15.78
C LYS A 104 16.43 15.70 15.29
N ILE A 105 15.41 16.53 15.17
CA ILE A 105 14.04 16.12 14.77
C ILE A 105 14.01 15.72 13.30
N GLU A 106 14.69 16.44 12.41
CA GLU A 106 14.75 16.12 10.99
C GLU A 106 15.51 14.81 10.75
N ASN A 107 16.61 14.60 11.47
CA ASN A 107 17.37 13.34 11.43
C ASN A 107 16.48 12.14 11.78
N LEU A 108 15.79 12.21 12.91
CA LEU A 108 14.90 11.14 13.38
C LEU A 108 13.76 10.89 12.37
N GLY A 109 13.21 11.93 11.79
CA GLY A 109 12.15 11.82 10.78
C GLY A 109 12.62 11.13 9.51
N ILE A 110 13.81 11.47 9.01
CA ILE A 110 14.40 10.82 7.82
C ILE A 110 14.76 9.37 8.13
N ASP A 111 15.38 9.08 9.25
CA ASP A 111 15.72 7.72 9.64
C ASP A 111 14.48 6.85 9.82
N TYR A 112 13.42 7.39 10.40
CA TYR A 112 12.14 6.73 10.52
C TYR A 112 11.57 6.36 9.13
N HIS A 113 11.45 7.33 8.22
CA HIS A 113 10.88 7.10 6.89
C HIS A 113 11.69 6.09 6.09
N ARG A 114 13.02 6.17 6.12
CA ARG A 114 13.89 5.22 5.45
C ARG A 114 13.78 3.81 6.02
N THR A 115 13.71 3.68 7.34
CA THR A 115 13.62 2.39 8.00
C THR A 115 12.28 1.71 7.72
N MET A 116 11.19 2.47 7.81
CA MET A 116 9.85 1.93 7.66
C MET A 116 9.46 1.65 6.22
N PHE A 117 9.92 2.46 5.27
CA PHE A 117 9.41 2.42 3.89
C PHE A 117 10.45 2.00 2.84
N LYS A 118 11.67 1.61 3.22
CA LYS A 118 12.74 1.22 2.28
C LYS A 118 12.39 0.07 1.35
N GLU A 119 11.54 -0.86 1.79
CA GLU A 119 11.10 -2.01 1.00
C GLU A 119 9.95 -1.63 0.05
N VAL A 120 9.19 -0.61 0.39
CA VAL A 120 8.01 -0.16 -0.35
C VAL A 120 8.35 0.98 -1.30
N ILE A 121 9.08 1.99 -0.82
CA ILE A 121 9.42 3.18 -1.61
C ILE A 121 10.83 3.02 -2.20
N ASN A 122 10.88 3.05 -3.52
CA ASN A 122 12.12 2.91 -4.28
C ASN A 122 12.15 3.92 -5.45
N LYS A 123 13.27 3.95 -6.18
CA LYS A 123 13.44 4.88 -7.31
C LYS A 123 12.41 4.70 -8.43
N LYS A 124 11.76 3.54 -8.52
CA LYS A 124 10.78 3.25 -9.57
C LYS A 124 9.40 3.81 -9.22
N ASN A 125 8.97 3.67 -7.97
CA ASN A 125 7.61 4.06 -7.56
C ASN A 125 7.55 5.43 -6.88
N LEU A 126 8.66 6.01 -6.46
CA LEU A 126 8.69 7.37 -5.92
C LEU A 126 8.11 8.42 -6.87
N PRO A 127 8.41 8.40 -8.21
CA PRO A 127 7.80 9.33 -9.15
C PRO A 127 6.28 9.26 -9.19
N LEU A 128 5.69 8.07 -9.05
CA LEU A 128 4.23 7.89 -9.01
C LEU A 128 3.62 8.59 -7.79
N LEU A 129 4.27 8.45 -6.63
CA LEU A 129 3.85 9.13 -5.40
C LEU A 129 3.95 10.65 -5.55
N VAL A 130 5.05 11.15 -6.14
CA VAL A 130 5.24 12.59 -6.41
C VAL A 130 4.17 13.11 -7.36
N ASP A 131 3.88 12.37 -8.45
CA ASP A 131 2.85 12.74 -9.43
C ASP A 131 1.46 12.84 -8.76
N TYR A 132 1.12 11.90 -7.90
CA TYR A 132 -0.11 11.97 -7.13
C TYR A 132 -0.16 13.17 -6.18
N CYS A 133 0.94 13.48 -5.50
CA CYS A 133 1.00 14.61 -4.57
C CYS A 133 1.03 15.98 -5.28
N SER A 134 1.49 16.02 -6.52
CA SER A 134 1.59 17.28 -7.29
C SER A 134 0.37 17.57 -8.18
N ARG A 135 -0.63 16.67 -8.20
CA ARG A 135 -1.84 16.89 -9.00
C ARG A 135 -2.59 18.15 -8.57
N THR A 136 -3.17 18.85 -9.52
CA THR A 136 -4.14 19.92 -9.29
C THR A 136 -5.54 19.31 -9.23
N ASP A 137 -6.31 19.69 -8.24
CA ASP A 137 -7.74 19.38 -8.17
C ASP A 137 -8.49 20.49 -8.91
N ASP A 138 -8.55 20.42 -10.26
CA ASP A 138 -9.34 21.34 -11.08
C ASP A 138 -10.83 20.95 -11.13
#